data_2e0b36aa192c3e1bc60bcfd75537ea8f
#
_entry.id   2e0b36aa192c3e1bc60bcfd75537ea8f
#
_cell.length_a   1.000
_cell.length_b   1.000
_cell.length_c   1.000
_cell.angle_alpha   90.00
_cell.angle_beta   90.00
_cell.angle_gamma   90.00
#
_symmetry.space_group_name_H-M   'P 1'
#
loop_
_entity.id
_entity.type
_entity.pdbx_description
1 polymer ?
#
loop_
_entity_poly.entity_id
_entity_poly.type
_entity_poly.pdbx_seq_one_letter_code
_entity_poly.pdbx_strand_id
1 'polypeptide(L)'
;MEYAVKSGNPEKQRGGCIVVGVFEKRRLSPAAEALDKAADGYLAGLVGRGDMDGRSGQSLLLPGVPGIAADRVLLVGLGRERELNERAFRTGIQTMFQALANSGTRDAITYLHEARVKGRDADWLIRDTAQQVRHALYRFDACKSRKDDATPALRKLGFGVRDKAAVAGAREAARTGSAIGEGMNLARELGNLPGNICTPSYLASQARTLQGQFPRLDVDVLDEDAMEELGMGSLLSVSRGSEQEARLIVMQYRGGAEDERPYVLVGKGITFDTGGISIKPGAAMDEMKFDMCGAASAFGTMHAIATLAPAINVVAIVAAAENMPDGRATKPGDIVTSMSGQTIEILNTDAEGRLVLCDALTYAERYKPASVVDMATLTGACIIALGHHVHGLMGNSTGLVNELLAAGKGAGDRAWELPLGEEYDEQLKSNFADMQNIGGRAAGTITAGCFLARFAGKYRWAHLDIAGTAWKSGEQKGATGRPVPLLTQFLLDRAGTRK
;
A
#
# COMPACT_ATOMS: atom_id res chain seq x y z
N MET A 1 -2.85 -13.32 13.43
CA MET A 1 -1.40 -13.50 13.67
C MET A 1 -0.96 -12.61 14.81
N GLU A 2 -0.40 -13.18 15.87
CA GLU A 2 0.20 -12.45 17.00
C GLU A 2 1.70 -12.30 16.78
N TYR A 3 2.25 -11.10 17.07
CA TYR A 3 3.69 -10.84 17.08
C TYR A 3 4.19 -10.65 18.51
N ALA A 4 5.37 -11.19 18.81
CA ALA A 4 6.00 -11.07 20.12
C ALA A 4 7.50 -10.80 19.97
N VAL A 5 8.13 -10.25 21.01
CA VAL A 5 9.59 -10.16 21.10
C VAL A 5 10.06 -10.98 22.28
N LYS A 6 11.05 -11.83 22.06
CA LYS A 6 11.64 -12.74 23.04
C LYS A 6 13.11 -12.39 23.23
N SER A 7 13.51 -12.03 24.45
CA SER A 7 14.93 -11.80 24.76
C SER A 7 15.63 -13.10 25.19
N GLY A 8 16.89 -13.24 24.84
CA GLY A 8 17.76 -14.35 25.25
C GLY A 8 18.31 -15.15 24.07
N ASN A 9 19.13 -16.12 24.41
CA ASN A 9 19.84 -16.94 23.44
C ASN A 9 18.89 -17.91 22.69
N PRO A 10 19.13 -18.15 21.40
CA PRO A 10 18.23 -18.97 20.57
C PRO A 10 18.09 -20.43 21.08
N GLU A 11 19.16 -21.03 21.59
CA GLU A 11 19.17 -22.41 22.09
C GLU A 11 18.29 -22.62 23.33
N LYS A 12 18.02 -21.55 24.08
CA LYS A 12 17.21 -21.58 25.32
C LYS A 12 15.74 -21.21 25.10
N GLN A 13 15.40 -20.77 23.89
CA GLN A 13 14.03 -20.39 23.57
C GLN A 13 13.15 -21.64 23.44
N ARG A 14 12.02 -21.64 24.17
CA ARG A 14 11.00 -22.68 24.08
C ARG A 14 9.90 -22.25 23.11
N GLY A 15 9.39 -23.18 22.31
CA GLY A 15 8.31 -22.97 21.35
C GLY A 15 8.31 -24.00 20.25
N GLY A 16 7.35 -23.92 19.34
CA GLY A 16 7.17 -24.92 18.29
C GLY A 16 8.30 -24.92 17.25
N CYS A 17 8.97 -23.77 16.99
CA CYS A 17 10.06 -23.72 16.02
C CYS A 17 11.00 -22.50 16.25
N ILE A 18 12.31 -22.71 16.12
CA ILE A 18 13.30 -21.64 16.00
C ILE A 18 13.71 -21.52 14.53
N VAL A 19 13.68 -20.31 13.98
CA VAL A 19 14.04 -20.05 12.59
C VAL A 19 15.37 -19.29 12.53
N VAL A 20 16.32 -19.81 11.78
CA VAL A 20 17.67 -19.24 11.61
C VAL A 20 18.12 -19.30 10.15
N GLY A 21 19.04 -18.40 9.78
CA GLY A 21 19.53 -18.27 8.42
C GLY A 21 20.76 -19.14 8.14
N VAL A 22 20.86 -19.58 6.88
CA VAL A 22 22.08 -20.19 6.31
C VAL A 22 22.41 -19.46 5.04
N PHE A 23 23.68 -19.05 4.87
CA PHE A 23 24.18 -18.41 3.65
C PHE A 23 24.80 -19.43 2.70
N GLU A 24 24.91 -19.04 1.43
CA GLU A 24 25.67 -19.85 0.45
C GLU A 24 27.07 -20.19 0.97
N LYS A 25 27.65 -21.25 0.42
CA LYS A 25 28.88 -21.88 0.88
C LYS A 25 28.74 -22.47 2.28
N ARG A 26 27.53 -22.84 2.66
CA ARG A 26 27.20 -23.57 3.88
C ARG A 26 27.57 -22.83 5.16
N ARG A 27 27.48 -21.48 5.13
CA ARG A 27 27.80 -20.63 6.27
C ARG A 27 26.60 -20.39 7.13
N LEU A 28 26.68 -20.70 8.39
CA LEU A 28 25.62 -20.47 9.38
C LEU A 28 25.51 -18.97 9.72
N SER A 29 24.31 -18.48 9.99
CA SER A 29 24.08 -17.16 10.60
C SER A 29 24.48 -17.16 12.08
N PRO A 30 24.69 -15.99 12.74
CA PRO A 30 25.08 -15.97 14.15
C PRO A 30 24.15 -16.76 15.07
N ALA A 31 22.83 -16.71 14.84
CA ALA A 31 21.88 -17.51 15.60
C ALA A 31 22.00 -19.01 15.28
N ALA A 32 22.23 -19.37 14.01
CA ALA A 32 22.46 -20.78 13.62
C ALA A 32 23.75 -21.33 14.24
N GLU A 33 24.84 -20.55 14.31
CA GLU A 33 26.08 -20.92 14.99
C GLU A 33 25.86 -21.18 16.50
N ALA A 34 25.03 -20.35 17.15
CA ALA A 34 24.70 -20.56 18.56
C ALA A 34 23.90 -21.87 18.78
N LEU A 35 22.97 -22.18 17.89
CA LEU A 35 22.24 -23.47 17.91
C LEU A 35 23.17 -24.62 17.64
N ASP A 36 24.06 -24.50 16.64
CA ASP A 36 25.00 -25.55 16.27
C ASP A 36 25.96 -25.91 17.42
N LYS A 37 26.47 -24.88 18.12
CA LYS A 37 27.31 -25.07 19.31
C LYS A 37 26.56 -25.82 20.43
N ALA A 38 25.26 -25.49 20.66
CA ALA A 38 24.44 -26.15 21.66
C ALA A 38 24.04 -27.58 21.27
N ALA A 39 24.01 -27.85 19.97
CA ALA A 39 23.74 -29.15 19.36
C ALA A 39 24.98 -29.96 19.01
N ASP A 40 26.15 -29.61 19.55
CA ASP A 40 27.43 -30.32 19.38
C ASP A 40 27.83 -30.53 17.90
N GLY A 41 27.65 -29.49 17.06
CA GLY A 41 28.02 -29.50 15.64
C GLY A 41 26.99 -30.17 14.72
N TYR A 42 25.79 -30.47 15.20
CA TYR A 42 24.76 -31.19 14.43
C TYR A 42 24.35 -30.45 13.17
N LEU A 43 24.08 -29.15 13.26
CA LEU A 43 23.66 -28.35 12.11
C LEU A 43 24.77 -28.18 11.07
N ALA A 44 25.99 -27.90 11.50
CA ALA A 44 27.18 -27.84 10.64
C ALA A 44 27.41 -29.17 9.92
N GLY A 45 27.20 -30.30 10.61
CA GLY A 45 27.28 -31.65 10.05
C GLY A 45 26.28 -31.88 8.90
N LEU A 46 25.00 -31.45 9.07
CA LEU A 46 23.96 -31.53 8.04
C LEU A 46 24.32 -30.68 6.82
N VAL A 47 24.64 -29.41 7.04
CA VAL A 47 25.01 -28.47 5.99
C VAL A 47 26.28 -28.94 5.29
N GLY A 48 27.27 -29.50 6.04
CA GLY A 48 28.52 -30.07 5.53
C GLY A 48 28.28 -31.23 4.58
N ARG A 49 27.32 -32.11 4.84
CA ARG A 49 26.94 -33.26 3.97
C ARG A 49 26.21 -32.83 2.71
N GLY A 50 25.70 -31.59 2.63
CA GLY A 50 24.99 -31.09 1.47
C GLY A 50 23.46 -31.15 1.58
N ASP A 51 22.90 -31.43 2.78
CA ASP A 51 21.46 -31.44 3.01
C ASP A 51 20.86 -30.03 2.77
N MET A 52 21.70 -28.99 2.88
CA MET A 52 21.37 -27.60 2.56
C MET A 52 22.63 -26.82 2.14
N ASP A 53 22.53 -26.06 1.03
CA ASP A 53 23.62 -25.23 0.50
C ASP A 53 23.50 -23.74 0.90
N GLY A 54 22.39 -23.32 1.49
CA GLY A 54 22.11 -21.93 1.86
C GLY A 54 21.67 -21.04 0.70
N ARG A 55 21.31 -21.59 -0.46
CA ARG A 55 20.78 -20.81 -1.60
C ARG A 55 19.46 -20.18 -1.23
N SER A 56 19.21 -18.97 -1.77
CA SER A 56 17.93 -18.29 -1.58
C SER A 56 16.75 -19.18 -2.02
N GLY A 57 15.72 -19.26 -1.18
CA GLY A 57 14.55 -20.10 -1.42
C GLY A 57 14.66 -21.55 -0.89
N GLN A 58 15.82 -21.97 -0.38
CA GLN A 58 15.97 -23.27 0.30
C GLN A 58 15.48 -23.21 1.75
N SER A 59 14.90 -24.29 2.24
CA SER A 59 14.61 -24.48 3.67
C SER A 59 14.79 -25.93 4.08
N LEU A 60 15.16 -26.14 5.35
CA LEU A 60 15.28 -27.46 5.95
C LEU A 60 14.69 -27.42 7.37
N LEU A 61 13.59 -28.15 7.58
CA LEU A 61 12.95 -28.28 8.88
C LEU A 61 13.44 -29.51 9.61
N LEU A 62 13.97 -29.33 10.81
CA LEU A 62 14.58 -30.35 11.63
C LEU A 62 13.78 -30.53 12.93
N PRO A 63 13.11 -31.67 13.14
CA PRO A 63 12.47 -31.98 14.41
C PRO A 63 13.49 -32.48 15.42
N GLY A 64 13.28 -32.15 16.71
CA GLY A 64 14.01 -32.74 17.84
C GLY A 64 15.53 -32.58 17.80
N VAL A 65 16.04 -31.38 17.48
CA VAL A 65 17.48 -31.11 17.45
C VAL A 65 18.07 -31.23 18.87
N PRO A 66 19.11 -32.06 19.09
CA PRO A 66 19.71 -32.24 20.41
C PRO A 66 20.19 -30.92 21.03
N GLY A 67 20.01 -30.76 22.34
CA GLY A 67 20.46 -29.57 23.07
C GLY A 67 19.64 -28.30 22.84
N ILE A 68 18.62 -28.32 21.99
CA ILE A 68 17.74 -27.18 21.70
C ILE A 68 16.40 -27.34 22.40
N ALA A 69 15.93 -26.29 23.07
CA ALA A 69 14.71 -26.30 23.88
C ALA A 69 13.40 -26.23 23.05
N ALA A 70 13.47 -25.87 21.79
CA ALA A 70 12.32 -25.81 20.87
C ALA A 70 12.08 -27.18 20.21
N ASP A 71 10.82 -27.43 19.81
CA ASP A 71 10.44 -28.70 19.18
C ASP A 71 11.09 -28.92 17.83
N ARG A 72 11.36 -27.82 17.10
CA ARG A 72 11.92 -27.82 15.72
C ARG A 72 12.91 -26.68 15.52
N VAL A 73 13.82 -26.87 14.56
CA VAL A 73 14.67 -25.82 14.00
C VAL A 73 14.41 -25.75 12.51
N LEU A 74 14.11 -24.56 12.00
CA LEU A 74 13.98 -24.28 10.58
C LEU A 74 15.20 -23.49 10.09
N LEU A 75 15.98 -24.10 9.20
CA LEU A 75 17.06 -23.46 8.47
C LEU A 75 16.49 -22.83 7.21
N VAL A 76 16.81 -21.53 6.97
CA VAL A 76 16.34 -20.77 5.79
C VAL A 76 17.55 -20.27 5.00
N GLY A 77 17.62 -20.59 3.72
CA GLY A 77 18.66 -20.14 2.81
C GLY A 77 18.48 -18.65 2.45
N LEU A 78 19.49 -17.85 2.76
CA LEU A 78 19.53 -16.41 2.53
C LEU A 78 20.35 -16.01 1.29
N GLY A 79 20.97 -16.99 0.60
CA GLY A 79 21.84 -16.71 -0.53
C GLY A 79 23.21 -16.18 -0.11
N ARG A 80 23.85 -15.36 -0.96
CA ARG A 80 25.18 -14.81 -0.71
C ARG A 80 25.16 -13.70 0.33
N GLU A 81 25.85 -13.88 1.45
CA GLU A 81 25.83 -12.95 2.57
C GLU A 81 26.22 -11.51 2.18
N ARG A 82 27.28 -11.34 1.35
CA ARG A 82 27.77 -10.02 0.92
C ARG A 82 26.84 -9.31 -0.07
N GLU A 83 25.96 -10.07 -0.73
CA GLU A 83 25.00 -9.57 -1.74
C GLU A 83 23.57 -9.53 -1.20
N LEU A 84 23.37 -9.83 0.10
CA LEU A 84 22.05 -9.85 0.69
C LEU A 84 21.41 -8.46 0.64
N ASN A 85 20.33 -8.35 -0.13
CA ASN A 85 19.52 -7.17 -0.33
C ASN A 85 18.06 -7.41 0.10
N GLU A 86 17.23 -6.39 0.04
CA GLU A 86 15.82 -6.48 0.44
C GLU A 86 15.05 -7.59 -0.28
N ARG A 87 15.29 -7.77 -1.59
CA ARG A 87 14.59 -8.80 -2.37
C ARG A 87 14.97 -10.21 -1.90
N ALA A 88 16.26 -10.47 -1.71
CA ALA A 88 16.74 -11.77 -1.22
C ALA A 88 16.25 -12.04 0.22
N PHE A 89 16.22 -11.02 1.08
CA PHE A 89 15.68 -11.12 2.42
C PHE A 89 14.17 -11.45 2.40
N ARG A 90 13.37 -10.75 1.60
CA ARG A 90 11.93 -11.03 1.43
C ARG A 90 11.67 -12.44 0.87
N THR A 91 12.52 -12.93 -0.03
CA THR A 91 12.47 -14.34 -0.45
C THR A 91 12.69 -15.29 0.72
N GLY A 92 13.66 -15.00 1.62
CA GLY A 92 13.86 -15.75 2.85
C GLY A 92 12.65 -15.74 3.79
N ILE A 93 11.99 -14.58 3.98
CA ILE A 93 10.75 -14.48 4.76
C ILE A 93 9.63 -15.35 4.15
N GLN A 94 9.47 -15.27 2.83
CA GLN A 94 8.47 -16.06 2.12
C GLN A 94 8.73 -17.56 2.26
N THR A 95 9.99 -18.00 2.13
CA THR A 95 10.42 -19.37 2.33
C THR A 95 10.15 -19.84 3.76
N MET A 96 10.51 -19.03 4.76
CA MET A 96 10.18 -19.27 6.17
C MET A 96 8.69 -19.49 6.37
N PHE A 97 7.88 -18.56 5.86
CA PHE A 97 6.43 -18.62 6.02
C PHE A 97 5.83 -19.88 5.39
N GLN A 98 6.22 -20.22 4.17
CA GLN A 98 5.75 -21.43 3.47
C GLN A 98 6.13 -22.72 4.23
N ALA A 99 7.37 -22.83 4.71
CA ALA A 99 7.82 -23.97 5.47
C ALA A 99 7.05 -24.13 6.80
N LEU A 100 6.81 -23.03 7.52
CA LEU A 100 6.04 -23.03 8.77
C LEU A 100 4.56 -23.34 8.53
N ALA A 101 3.97 -22.77 7.46
CA ALA A 101 2.55 -22.99 7.11
C ALA A 101 2.27 -24.47 6.81
N ASN A 102 3.22 -25.16 6.19
CA ASN A 102 3.10 -26.57 5.81
C ASN A 102 3.54 -27.56 6.93
N SER A 103 4.02 -27.06 8.07
CA SER A 103 4.61 -27.91 9.12
C SER A 103 3.71 -28.21 10.31
N GLY A 104 2.49 -27.67 10.36
CA GLY A 104 1.62 -27.74 11.53
C GLY A 104 2.13 -26.94 12.76
N THR A 105 3.20 -26.14 12.58
CA THR A 105 3.77 -25.31 13.65
C THR A 105 2.83 -24.16 14.01
N ARG A 106 2.47 -24.03 15.29
CA ARG A 106 1.55 -22.99 15.77
C ARG A 106 2.26 -21.70 16.18
N ASP A 107 3.49 -21.80 16.66
CA ASP A 107 4.32 -20.68 17.08
C ASP A 107 5.77 -20.86 16.63
N ALA A 108 6.43 -19.78 16.25
CA ALA A 108 7.82 -19.78 15.85
C ALA A 108 8.55 -18.53 16.37
N ILE A 109 9.86 -18.62 16.56
CA ILE A 109 10.73 -17.49 16.88
C ILE A 109 11.78 -17.40 15.80
N THR A 110 11.83 -16.24 15.11
CA THR A 110 12.80 -15.98 14.04
C THR A 110 13.96 -15.12 14.51
N TYR A 111 15.14 -15.42 13.99
CA TYR A 111 16.37 -14.65 14.12
C TYR A 111 16.89 -14.18 12.75
N LEU A 112 16.06 -14.21 11.69
CA LEU A 112 16.49 -13.80 10.35
C LEU A 112 16.89 -12.32 10.28
N HIS A 113 16.37 -11.46 11.15
CA HIS A 113 16.72 -10.05 11.25
C HIS A 113 18.14 -9.77 11.80
N GLU A 114 18.87 -10.80 12.27
CA GLU A 114 20.31 -10.69 12.57
C GLU A 114 21.18 -10.65 11.30
N ALA A 115 20.59 -11.00 10.13
CA ALA A 115 21.30 -10.94 8.87
C ALA A 115 21.58 -9.49 8.44
N ARG A 116 22.77 -9.25 7.88
CA ARG A 116 23.16 -7.92 7.40
C ARG A 116 22.64 -7.66 6.00
N VAL A 117 21.53 -6.94 5.90
CA VAL A 117 20.98 -6.47 4.63
C VAL A 117 21.51 -5.08 4.31
N LYS A 118 22.00 -4.88 3.08
CA LYS A 118 22.61 -3.61 2.67
C LYS A 118 21.66 -2.42 2.85
N GLY A 119 22.07 -1.44 3.68
CA GLY A 119 21.31 -0.20 3.92
C GLY A 119 20.07 -0.35 4.81
N ARG A 120 19.96 -1.48 5.55
CA ARG A 120 18.85 -1.76 6.48
C ARG A 120 19.36 -2.20 7.85
N ASP A 121 18.70 -1.71 8.90
CA ASP A 121 18.94 -2.11 10.28
C ASP A 121 17.98 -3.25 10.72
N ALA A 122 18.20 -3.74 11.92
CA ALA A 122 17.42 -4.84 12.48
C ALA A 122 15.93 -4.47 12.66
N ASP A 123 15.62 -3.24 13.05
CA ASP A 123 14.25 -2.78 13.24
C ASP A 123 13.51 -2.74 11.91
N TRP A 124 14.17 -2.29 10.84
CA TRP A 124 13.60 -2.37 9.49
C TRP A 124 13.30 -3.82 9.09
N LEU A 125 14.23 -4.76 9.36
CA LEU A 125 14.07 -6.18 9.01
C LEU A 125 12.93 -6.83 9.79
N ILE A 126 12.76 -6.49 11.06
CA ILE A 126 11.63 -6.94 11.90
C ILE A 126 10.32 -6.39 11.36
N ARG A 127 10.26 -5.08 11.07
CA ARG A 127 9.08 -4.43 10.49
C ARG A 127 8.68 -5.05 9.16
N ASP A 128 9.63 -5.20 8.24
CA ASP A 128 9.38 -5.81 6.93
C ASP A 128 8.93 -7.28 7.07
N THR A 129 9.54 -8.05 7.99
CA THR A 129 9.10 -9.43 8.26
C THR A 129 7.66 -9.49 8.73
N ALA A 130 7.26 -8.66 9.69
CA ALA A 130 5.88 -8.62 10.18
C ALA A 130 4.88 -8.23 9.08
N GLN A 131 5.23 -7.23 8.26
CA GLN A 131 4.44 -6.80 7.11
C GLN A 131 4.29 -7.91 6.07
N GLN A 132 5.41 -8.57 5.66
CA GLN A 132 5.39 -9.62 4.64
C GLN A 132 4.62 -10.86 5.11
N VAL A 133 4.72 -11.23 6.38
CA VAL A 133 3.94 -12.35 6.94
C VAL A 133 2.44 -12.04 6.96
N ARG A 134 2.04 -10.81 7.31
CA ARG A 134 0.63 -10.37 7.18
C ARG A 134 0.15 -10.44 5.73
N HIS A 135 0.98 -9.96 4.79
CA HIS A 135 0.68 -10.04 3.36
C HIS A 135 0.53 -11.48 2.85
N ALA A 136 1.39 -12.40 3.30
CA ALA A 136 1.35 -13.80 2.90
C ALA A 136 0.16 -14.59 3.50
N LEU A 137 -0.39 -14.13 4.63
CA LEU A 137 -1.58 -14.71 5.26
C LEU A 137 -2.88 -14.30 4.57
N TYR A 138 -2.88 -13.24 3.78
CA TYR A 138 -4.08 -12.75 3.14
C TYR A 138 -4.58 -13.72 2.07
N ARG A 139 -5.87 -13.97 2.08
CA ARG A 139 -6.61 -14.73 1.07
C ARG A 139 -7.89 -13.98 0.75
N PHE A 140 -8.21 -13.86 -0.52
CA PHE A 140 -9.50 -13.34 -0.97
C PHE A 140 -10.44 -14.52 -1.27
N ASP A 141 -11.42 -14.72 -0.41
CA ASP A 141 -12.42 -15.77 -0.54
C ASP A 141 -13.85 -15.29 -0.29
N ALA A 142 -14.03 -13.97 -0.15
CA ALA A 142 -15.32 -13.35 0.16
C ALA A 142 -16.43 -13.72 -0.84
N CYS A 143 -16.06 -13.89 -2.13
CA CYS A 143 -17.00 -14.23 -3.21
C CYS A 143 -17.03 -15.73 -3.55
N LYS A 144 -16.32 -16.59 -2.79
CA LYS A 144 -16.33 -18.05 -3.03
C LYS A 144 -17.43 -18.74 -2.23
N SER A 145 -18.18 -19.61 -2.89
CA SER A 145 -19.21 -20.45 -2.24
C SER A 145 -18.61 -21.49 -1.27
N ARG A 146 -17.40 -21.96 -1.56
CA ARG A 146 -16.62 -22.84 -0.68
C ARG A 146 -15.32 -22.14 -0.32
N LYS A 147 -15.11 -21.94 0.97
CA LYS A 147 -13.84 -21.41 1.48
C LYS A 147 -12.85 -22.55 1.64
N ASP A 148 -11.61 -22.28 1.28
CA ASP A 148 -10.52 -23.22 1.53
C ASP A 148 -10.19 -23.21 3.03
N ASP A 149 -10.47 -24.34 3.72
CA ASP A 149 -10.26 -24.50 5.17
C ASP A 149 -8.78 -24.57 5.55
N ALA A 150 -7.86 -24.61 4.59
CA ALA A 150 -6.41 -24.67 4.81
C ALA A 150 -5.84 -23.35 5.37
N THR A 151 -6.33 -22.94 6.55
CA THR A 151 -5.71 -21.84 7.30
C THR A 151 -4.36 -22.33 7.85
N PRO A 152 -3.23 -21.64 7.58
CA PRO A 152 -1.94 -22.01 8.17
C PRO A 152 -2.05 -22.21 9.67
N ALA A 153 -1.39 -23.23 10.21
CA ALA A 153 -1.42 -23.51 11.65
C ALA A 153 -0.76 -22.38 12.47
N LEU A 154 0.19 -21.65 11.87
CA LEU A 154 0.95 -20.59 12.52
C LEU A 154 0.03 -19.46 13.04
N ARG A 155 0.05 -19.25 14.35
CA ARG A 155 -0.74 -18.22 15.05
C ARG A 155 0.12 -17.13 15.66
N LYS A 156 1.40 -17.45 15.96
CA LYS A 156 2.32 -16.55 16.65
C LYS A 156 3.70 -16.58 16.02
N LEU A 157 4.25 -15.39 15.74
CA LEU A 157 5.63 -15.23 15.31
C LEU A 157 6.37 -14.32 16.32
N GLY A 158 7.40 -14.89 16.96
CA GLY A 158 8.31 -14.15 17.82
C GLY A 158 9.54 -13.64 17.08
N PHE A 159 10.06 -12.50 17.48
CA PHE A 159 11.40 -11.99 17.08
C PHE A 159 12.34 -12.20 18.25
N GLY A 160 13.39 -13.02 18.05
CA GLY A 160 14.36 -13.32 19.07
C GLY A 160 15.47 -12.26 19.11
N VAL A 161 15.59 -11.51 20.19
CA VAL A 161 16.66 -10.52 20.38
C VAL A 161 17.58 -10.94 21.52
N ARG A 162 18.89 -10.81 21.35
CA ARG A 162 19.85 -11.21 22.39
C ARG A 162 20.02 -10.15 23.46
N ASP A 163 19.99 -8.86 23.02
CA ASP A 163 20.12 -7.73 23.93
C ASP A 163 18.73 -7.28 24.43
N LYS A 164 18.58 -7.19 25.75
CA LYS A 164 17.36 -6.67 26.38
C LYS A 164 17.05 -5.23 25.98
N ALA A 165 18.07 -4.40 25.70
CA ALA A 165 17.90 -3.02 25.26
C ALA A 165 17.19 -2.93 23.90
N ALA A 166 17.37 -3.91 23.01
CA ALA A 166 16.72 -3.97 21.69
C ALA A 166 15.22 -4.35 21.74
N VAL A 167 14.70 -4.82 22.88
CA VAL A 167 13.31 -5.33 23.00
C VAL A 167 12.28 -4.27 22.67
N ALA A 168 12.47 -3.02 23.11
CA ALA A 168 11.50 -1.95 22.91
C ALA A 168 11.42 -1.56 21.41
N GLY A 169 12.55 -1.35 20.74
CA GLY A 169 12.65 -1.05 19.32
C GLY A 169 12.05 -2.18 18.46
N ALA A 170 12.44 -3.42 18.74
CA ALA A 170 11.94 -4.60 18.04
C ALA A 170 10.40 -4.76 18.18
N ARG A 171 9.84 -4.44 19.35
CA ARG A 171 8.38 -4.48 19.58
C ARG A 171 7.66 -3.41 18.77
N GLU A 172 8.18 -2.20 18.74
CA GLU A 172 7.61 -1.10 17.95
C GLU A 172 7.74 -1.37 16.45
N ALA A 173 8.87 -1.91 16.00
CA ALA A 173 9.07 -2.33 14.61
C ALA A 173 8.05 -3.40 14.18
N ALA A 174 7.85 -4.44 15.01
CA ALA A 174 6.87 -5.49 14.74
C ALA A 174 5.43 -4.96 14.72
N ARG A 175 5.08 -4.05 15.66
CA ARG A 175 3.77 -3.37 15.71
C ARG A 175 3.53 -2.55 14.45
N THR A 176 4.50 -1.76 14.04
CA THR A 176 4.43 -0.93 12.83
C THR A 176 4.26 -1.80 11.58
N GLY A 177 5.07 -2.86 11.43
CA GLY A 177 4.95 -3.78 10.29
C GLY A 177 3.61 -4.50 10.23
N SER A 178 3.06 -4.92 11.39
CA SER A 178 1.73 -5.51 11.47
C SER A 178 0.64 -4.55 11.01
N ALA A 179 0.65 -3.31 11.50
CA ALA A 179 -0.36 -2.31 11.16
C ALA A 179 -0.32 -1.94 9.66
N ILE A 180 0.88 -1.78 9.08
CA ILE A 180 1.04 -1.56 7.65
C ILE A 180 0.50 -2.76 6.86
N GLY A 181 0.84 -3.99 7.27
CA GLY A 181 0.36 -5.20 6.60
C GLY A 181 -1.16 -5.38 6.68
N GLU A 182 -1.80 -4.99 7.78
CA GLU A 182 -3.26 -4.96 7.93
C GLU A 182 -3.91 -3.92 7.03
N GLY A 183 -3.34 -2.70 6.98
CA GLY A 183 -3.78 -1.66 6.06
C GLY A 183 -3.65 -2.08 4.59
N MET A 184 -2.53 -2.72 4.21
CA MET A 184 -2.38 -3.31 2.87
C MET A 184 -3.46 -4.36 2.58
N ASN A 185 -3.79 -5.21 3.54
CA ASN A 185 -4.80 -6.25 3.35
C ASN A 185 -6.21 -5.65 3.21
N LEU A 186 -6.53 -4.59 3.95
CA LEU A 186 -7.77 -3.85 3.75
C LEU A 186 -7.84 -3.25 2.33
N ALA A 187 -6.76 -2.61 1.87
CA ALA A 187 -6.71 -2.08 0.52
C ALA A 187 -6.84 -3.18 -0.55
N ARG A 188 -6.25 -4.35 -0.32
CA ARG A 188 -6.41 -5.52 -1.21
C ARG A 188 -7.83 -6.07 -1.18
N GLU A 189 -8.46 -6.12 -0.02
CA GLU A 189 -9.84 -6.60 0.11
C GLU A 189 -10.79 -5.72 -0.71
N LEU A 190 -10.70 -4.40 -0.54
CA LEU A 190 -11.52 -3.45 -1.29
C LEU A 190 -11.26 -3.54 -2.80
N GLY A 191 -9.99 -3.56 -3.24
CA GLY A 191 -9.63 -3.64 -4.66
C GLY A 191 -9.96 -4.98 -5.31
N ASN A 192 -9.99 -6.09 -4.57
CA ASN A 192 -10.32 -7.41 -5.11
C ASN A 192 -11.82 -7.65 -5.27
N LEU A 193 -12.66 -6.95 -4.51
CA LEU A 193 -14.10 -7.03 -4.66
C LEU A 193 -14.52 -6.63 -6.10
N PRO A 194 -15.52 -7.28 -6.67
CA PRO A 194 -16.08 -6.88 -7.97
C PRO A 194 -16.92 -5.60 -7.84
N GLY A 195 -17.05 -4.85 -8.95
CA GLY A 195 -17.76 -3.57 -8.99
C GLY A 195 -19.24 -3.64 -8.56
N ASN A 196 -19.89 -4.79 -8.75
CA ASN A 196 -21.26 -4.99 -8.26
C ASN A 196 -21.39 -5.14 -6.74
N ILE A 197 -20.27 -5.24 -6.03
CA ILE A 197 -20.21 -5.25 -4.54
C ILE A 197 -19.52 -3.98 -4.05
N CYS A 198 -18.31 -3.68 -4.53
CA CYS A 198 -17.56 -2.50 -4.15
C CYS A 198 -18.06 -1.27 -4.92
N THR A 199 -19.25 -0.81 -4.60
CA THR A 199 -19.87 0.42 -5.13
C THR A 199 -19.44 1.67 -4.35
N PRO A 200 -19.69 2.89 -4.79
CA PRO A 200 -19.44 4.11 -4.01
C PRO A 200 -20.12 4.06 -2.63
N SER A 201 -21.36 3.59 -2.56
CA SER A 201 -22.09 3.42 -1.29
C SER A 201 -21.49 2.35 -0.39
N TYR A 202 -20.92 1.28 -0.96
CA TYR A 202 -20.18 0.27 -0.18
C TYR A 202 -18.93 0.88 0.44
N LEU A 203 -18.15 1.67 -0.30
CA LEU A 203 -16.98 2.38 0.24
C LEU A 203 -17.38 3.31 1.40
N ALA A 204 -18.49 4.05 1.26
CA ALA A 204 -19.02 4.87 2.33
C ALA A 204 -19.36 4.05 3.60
N SER A 205 -19.98 2.87 3.43
CA SER A 205 -20.27 1.97 4.55
C SER A 205 -19.01 1.43 5.23
N GLN A 206 -17.96 1.15 4.45
CA GLN A 206 -16.66 0.71 4.97
C GLN A 206 -15.97 1.82 5.79
N ALA A 207 -16.08 3.08 5.37
CA ALA A 207 -15.58 4.22 6.14
C ALA A 207 -16.28 4.31 7.50
N ARG A 208 -17.62 4.17 7.54
CA ARG A 208 -18.40 4.11 8.80
C ARG A 208 -17.98 2.91 9.67
N THR A 209 -17.67 1.78 9.06
CA THR A 209 -17.15 0.60 9.78
C THR A 209 -15.81 0.90 10.44
N LEU A 210 -14.90 1.59 9.76
CA LEU A 210 -13.62 2.03 10.35
C LEU A 210 -13.85 3.04 11.49
N GLN A 211 -14.75 3.99 11.34
CA GLN A 211 -15.13 4.93 12.41
C GLN A 211 -15.54 4.18 13.68
N GLY A 212 -16.36 3.12 13.54
CA GLY A 212 -16.79 2.30 14.67
C GLY A 212 -15.66 1.54 15.36
N GLN A 213 -14.54 1.28 14.67
CA GLN A 213 -13.37 0.59 15.22
C GLN A 213 -12.37 1.53 15.93
N PHE A 214 -12.30 2.78 15.52
CA PHE A 214 -11.26 3.72 15.95
C PHE A 214 -11.85 5.02 16.53
N PRO A 215 -11.79 5.23 17.84
CA PRO A 215 -12.40 6.39 18.52
C PRO A 215 -11.87 7.77 18.08
N ARG A 216 -10.68 7.82 17.44
CA ARG A 216 -10.07 9.06 16.93
C ARG A 216 -10.34 9.29 15.44
N LEU A 217 -11.20 8.49 14.84
CA LEU A 217 -11.55 8.56 13.42
C LEU A 217 -12.99 9.03 13.26
N ASP A 218 -13.17 10.22 12.70
CA ASP A 218 -14.47 10.75 12.29
C ASP A 218 -14.66 10.52 10.78
N VAL A 219 -15.91 10.28 10.38
CA VAL A 219 -16.26 10.08 8.96
C VAL A 219 -17.46 10.94 8.60
N ASP A 220 -17.31 11.69 7.51
CA ASP A 220 -18.36 12.40 6.83
C ASP A 220 -18.52 11.87 5.40
N VAL A 221 -19.73 11.86 4.87
CA VAL A 221 -20.05 11.35 3.53
C VAL A 221 -21.02 12.32 2.87
N LEU A 222 -20.58 12.94 1.77
CA LEU A 222 -21.42 13.79 0.95
C LEU A 222 -22.06 12.93 -0.14
N ASP A 223 -23.36 13.11 -0.35
CA ASP A 223 -24.13 12.59 -1.48
C ASP A 223 -24.05 13.55 -2.68
N GLU A 224 -24.74 13.23 -3.77
CA GLU A 224 -24.72 14.03 -5.00
C GLU A 224 -25.36 15.40 -4.79
N ASP A 225 -26.44 15.51 -4.01
CA ASP A 225 -27.08 16.78 -3.71
C ASP A 225 -26.13 17.74 -2.99
N ALA A 226 -25.43 17.26 -1.97
CA ALA A 226 -24.44 18.06 -1.23
C ALA A 226 -23.23 18.43 -2.12
N MET A 227 -22.84 17.56 -3.05
CA MET A 227 -21.78 17.86 -4.02
C MET A 227 -22.23 18.89 -5.06
N GLU A 228 -23.51 18.86 -5.49
CA GLU A 228 -24.08 19.83 -6.41
C GLU A 228 -24.16 21.24 -5.76
N GLU A 229 -24.58 21.33 -4.50
CA GLU A 229 -24.56 22.57 -3.72
C GLU A 229 -23.15 23.17 -3.60
N LEU A 230 -22.11 22.33 -3.57
CA LEU A 230 -20.71 22.76 -3.54
C LEU A 230 -20.13 23.07 -4.93
N GLY A 231 -20.90 22.87 -6.00
CA GLY A 231 -20.46 23.11 -7.38
C GLY A 231 -19.46 22.08 -7.91
N MET A 232 -19.51 20.83 -7.45
CA MET A 232 -18.63 19.72 -7.90
C MET A 232 -19.06 19.15 -9.25
N GLY A 233 -19.25 20.03 -10.25
CA GLY A 233 -19.77 19.63 -11.56
C GLY A 233 -18.84 18.74 -12.34
N SER A 234 -17.52 18.76 -12.08
CA SER A 234 -16.56 17.87 -12.70
C SER A 234 -16.70 16.43 -12.18
N LEU A 235 -16.79 16.24 -10.86
CA LEU A 235 -17.02 14.91 -10.27
C LEU A 235 -18.36 14.34 -10.69
N LEU A 236 -19.43 15.12 -10.58
CA LEU A 236 -20.78 14.69 -10.91
C LEU A 236 -20.95 14.37 -12.40
N SER A 237 -20.14 14.97 -13.28
CA SER A 237 -20.15 14.63 -14.71
C SER A 237 -19.75 13.18 -14.98
N VAL A 238 -18.92 12.58 -14.12
CA VAL A 238 -18.47 11.19 -14.26
C VAL A 238 -19.59 10.22 -13.83
N SER A 239 -20.29 10.49 -12.74
CA SER A 239 -21.34 9.59 -12.22
C SER A 239 -22.64 9.61 -13.01
N ARG A 240 -22.88 10.62 -13.86
CA ARG A 240 -24.15 10.81 -14.60
C ARG A 240 -24.63 9.59 -15.38
N GLY A 241 -23.73 8.74 -15.87
CA GLY A 241 -24.04 7.55 -16.63
C GLY A 241 -24.28 6.30 -15.77
N SER A 242 -24.17 6.40 -14.46
CA SER A 242 -24.37 5.27 -13.54
C SER A 242 -25.68 5.42 -12.76
N GLU A 243 -26.26 4.28 -12.37
CA GLU A 243 -27.34 4.22 -11.39
C GLU A 243 -26.79 4.23 -9.94
N GLN A 244 -25.47 4.07 -9.78
CA GLN A 244 -24.80 4.18 -8.49
C GLN A 244 -24.44 5.64 -8.24
N GLU A 245 -25.07 6.26 -7.24
CA GLU A 245 -24.77 7.62 -6.84
C GLU A 245 -23.31 7.76 -6.38
N ALA A 246 -22.66 8.85 -6.80
CA ALA A 246 -21.33 9.20 -6.31
C ALA A 246 -21.33 9.50 -4.80
N ARG A 247 -20.18 9.34 -4.17
CA ARG A 247 -19.96 9.68 -2.76
C ARG A 247 -18.60 10.37 -2.60
N LEU A 248 -18.58 11.52 -1.92
CA LEU A 248 -17.34 12.08 -1.43
C LEU A 248 -17.18 11.67 0.05
N ILE A 249 -16.23 10.79 0.32
CA ILE A 249 -16.05 10.20 1.65
C ILE A 249 -14.85 10.88 2.31
N VAL A 250 -15.06 11.43 3.51
CA VAL A 250 -14.03 12.14 4.26
C VAL A 250 -13.80 11.40 5.59
N MET A 251 -12.58 10.92 5.79
CA MET A 251 -12.13 10.27 7.00
C MET A 251 -11.12 11.18 7.70
N GLN A 252 -11.35 11.56 8.95
CA GLN A 252 -10.49 12.48 9.72
C GLN A 252 -9.94 11.77 10.95
N TYR A 253 -8.64 11.52 10.97
CA TYR A 253 -7.92 11.03 12.14
C TYR A 253 -7.35 12.22 12.92
N ARG A 254 -7.69 12.31 14.20
CA ARG A 254 -7.29 13.38 15.12
C ARG A 254 -6.35 12.82 16.18
N GLY A 255 -5.05 12.79 15.89
CA GLY A 255 -4.03 12.31 16.78
C GLY A 255 -3.09 13.41 17.31
N GLY A 256 -3.01 14.55 16.61
CA GLY A 256 -2.22 15.72 16.94
C GLY A 256 -3.00 16.78 17.74
N ALA A 257 -2.43 17.98 17.89
CA ALA A 257 -3.10 19.11 18.50
C ALA A 257 -4.26 19.60 17.61
N GLU A 258 -5.27 20.24 18.21
CA GLU A 258 -6.49 20.68 17.52
C GLU A 258 -6.20 21.73 16.42
N ASP A 259 -5.28 22.64 16.67
CA ASP A 259 -4.84 23.71 15.76
C ASP A 259 -3.78 23.25 14.75
N GLU A 260 -3.36 22.00 14.82
CA GLU A 260 -2.34 21.44 13.94
C GLU A 260 -2.92 21.14 12.55
N ARG A 261 -2.30 21.74 11.52
CA ARG A 261 -2.69 21.55 10.13
C ARG A 261 -2.56 20.07 9.71
N PRO A 262 -3.63 19.46 9.17
CA PRO A 262 -3.60 18.05 8.81
C PRO A 262 -2.76 17.80 7.55
N TYR A 263 -2.29 16.57 7.41
CA TYR A 263 -1.86 16.00 6.14
C TYR A 263 -3.07 15.40 5.44
N VAL A 264 -3.27 15.74 4.17
CA VAL A 264 -4.44 15.28 3.42
C VAL A 264 -4.03 14.25 2.38
N LEU A 265 -4.76 13.15 2.33
CA LEU A 265 -4.67 12.11 1.31
C LEU A 265 -5.93 12.17 0.44
N VAL A 266 -5.78 12.17 -0.89
CA VAL A 266 -6.94 12.15 -1.80
C VAL A 266 -6.87 10.89 -2.65
N GLY A 267 -7.90 10.05 -2.62
CA GLY A 267 -7.92 8.76 -3.34
C GLY A 267 -8.93 8.76 -4.49
N LYS A 268 -8.47 8.42 -5.71
CA LYS A 268 -9.36 8.07 -6.83
C LYS A 268 -10.17 6.83 -6.45
N GLY A 269 -11.49 6.92 -6.53
CA GLY A 269 -12.41 5.87 -6.14
C GLY A 269 -13.38 5.46 -7.27
N ILE A 270 -12.90 5.30 -8.50
CA ILE A 270 -13.74 4.82 -9.60
C ILE A 270 -13.96 3.32 -9.42
N THR A 271 -15.14 2.96 -8.92
CA THR A 271 -15.45 1.58 -8.50
C THR A 271 -15.57 0.61 -9.67
N PHE A 272 -15.95 1.13 -10.84
CA PHE A 272 -15.81 0.46 -12.12
C PHE A 272 -15.70 1.51 -13.23
N ASP A 273 -14.79 1.28 -14.19
CA ASP A 273 -14.54 2.21 -15.29
C ASP A 273 -14.71 1.53 -16.65
N THR A 274 -15.81 1.86 -17.31
CA THR A 274 -16.04 1.42 -18.69
C THR A 274 -15.40 2.34 -19.74
N GLY A 275 -14.89 3.51 -19.31
CA GLY A 275 -14.52 4.64 -20.16
C GLY A 275 -15.69 5.59 -20.46
N GLY A 276 -16.90 5.29 -20.01
CA GLY A 276 -18.11 6.05 -20.36
C GLY A 276 -18.44 5.95 -21.85
N ILE A 277 -18.82 7.05 -22.50
CA ILE A 277 -19.09 7.09 -23.96
C ILE A 277 -17.81 6.80 -24.79
N SER A 278 -16.63 7.21 -24.32
CA SER A 278 -15.33 6.82 -24.90
C SER A 278 -14.97 5.41 -24.45
N ILE A 279 -15.78 4.41 -24.80
CA ILE A 279 -15.76 3.06 -24.24
C ILE A 279 -14.43 2.33 -24.43
N LYS A 280 -13.95 1.69 -23.38
CA LYS A 280 -12.75 0.86 -23.39
C LYS A 280 -12.96 -0.40 -24.25
N PRO A 281 -11.88 -0.98 -24.84
CA PRO A 281 -11.94 -2.33 -25.39
C PRO A 281 -12.38 -3.34 -24.32
N GLY A 282 -13.15 -4.38 -24.72
CA GLY A 282 -13.58 -5.42 -23.77
C GLY A 282 -12.43 -6.24 -23.17
N ALA A 283 -11.27 -6.31 -23.86
CA ALA A 283 -10.08 -6.99 -23.32
C ALA A 283 -9.56 -6.27 -22.07
N ALA A 284 -9.43 -7.02 -20.96
CA ALA A 284 -9.01 -6.53 -19.64
C ALA A 284 -9.92 -5.47 -18.98
N MET A 285 -11.14 -5.22 -19.51
CA MET A 285 -12.11 -4.32 -18.86
C MET A 285 -12.50 -4.83 -17.46
N ASP A 286 -12.46 -6.14 -17.20
CA ASP A 286 -12.69 -6.73 -15.89
C ASP A 286 -11.67 -6.32 -14.83
N GLU A 287 -10.49 -5.81 -15.23
CA GLU A 287 -9.48 -5.25 -14.34
C GLU A 287 -9.83 -3.81 -13.91
N MET A 288 -10.81 -3.17 -14.53
CA MET A 288 -11.26 -1.83 -14.17
C MET A 288 -12.00 -1.76 -12.81
N LYS A 289 -12.23 -2.90 -12.17
CA LYS A 289 -12.56 -2.95 -10.73
C LYS A 289 -11.43 -2.46 -9.83
N PHE A 290 -10.18 -2.47 -10.31
CA PHE A 290 -9.02 -1.95 -9.57
C PHE A 290 -8.86 -0.43 -9.68
N ASP A 291 -9.71 0.24 -10.45
CA ASP A 291 -9.60 1.68 -10.70
C ASP A 291 -9.99 2.55 -9.47
N MET A 292 -10.37 1.90 -8.39
CA MET A 292 -10.58 2.48 -7.07
C MET A 292 -9.43 2.21 -6.10
N CYS A 293 -8.28 1.68 -6.55
CA CYS A 293 -7.17 1.37 -5.65
C CYS A 293 -6.50 2.62 -5.03
N GLY A 294 -6.72 3.82 -5.58
CA GLY A 294 -6.39 5.08 -4.91
C GLY A 294 -7.18 5.27 -3.61
N ALA A 295 -8.50 5.08 -3.69
CA ALA A 295 -9.39 5.05 -2.53
C ALA A 295 -9.00 3.94 -1.54
N ALA A 296 -8.81 2.71 -2.02
CA ALA A 296 -8.41 1.58 -1.20
C ALA A 296 -7.10 1.86 -0.43
N SER A 297 -6.16 2.56 -1.06
CA SER A 297 -4.90 2.96 -0.42
C SER A 297 -5.11 4.00 0.69
N ALA A 298 -6.05 4.94 0.48
CA ALA A 298 -6.45 5.88 1.52
C ALA A 298 -7.06 5.15 2.74
N PHE A 299 -7.99 4.22 2.51
CA PHE A 299 -8.56 3.37 3.57
C PHE A 299 -7.51 2.57 4.32
N GLY A 300 -6.61 1.90 3.59
CA GLY A 300 -5.54 1.09 4.18
C GLY A 300 -4.56 1.92 5.00
N THR A 301 -4.23 3.13 4.53
CA THR A 301 -3.36 4.07 5.25
C THR A 301 -4.04 4.60 6.51
N MET A 302 -5.32 5.00 6.43
CA MET A 302 -6.08 5.45 7.59
C MET A 302 -6.22 4.35 8.65
N HIS A 303 -6.45 3.10 8.25
CA HIS A 303 -6.45 1.95 9.15
C HIS A 303 -5.09 1.81 9.87
N ALA A 304 -3.98 1.85 9.13
CA ALA A 304 -2.64 1.72 9.71
C ALA A 304 -2.32 2.86 10.69
N ILE A 305 -2.65 4.11 10.32
CA ILE A 305 -2.44 5.30 11.18
C ILE A 305 -3.34 5.24 12.42
N ALA A 306 -4.61 4.88 12.30
CA ALA A 306 -5.51 4.75 13.44
C ALA A 306 -5.06 3.64 14.41
N THR A 307 -4.53 2.52 13.89
CA THR A 307 -3.95 1.42 14.68
C THR A 307 -2.67 1.83 15.41
N LEU A 308 -1.80 2.60 14.75
CA LEU A 308 -0.52 3.06 15.33
C LEU A 308 -0.69 4.25 16.26
N ALA A 309 -1.77 4.99 16.09
CA ALA A 309 -2.15 6.15 16.91
C ALA A 309 -1.04 7.21 17.09
N PRO A 310 -0.32 7.63 16.03
CA PRO A 310 0.71 8.66 16.13
C PRO A 310 0.09 10.03 16.44
N ALA A 311 0.91 10.94 17.00
CA ALA A 311 0.51 12.33 17.30
C ALA A 311 0.57 13.19 16.02
N ILE A 312 -0.43 13.05 15.13
CA ILE A 312 -0.56 13.75 13.86
C ILE A 312 -2.03 13.83 13.44
N ASN A 313 -2.43 14.88 12.74
CA ASN A 313 -3.76 14.98 12.15
C ASN A 313 -3.71 14.58 10.68
N VAL A 314 -4.60 13.69 10.26
CA VAL A 314 -4.68 13.19 8.89
C VAL A 314 -6.13 13.24 8.40
N VAL A 315 -6.34 13.74 7.19
CA VAL A 315 -7.64 13.69 6.51
C VAL A 315 -7.48 12.87 5.23
N ALA A 316 -8.35 11.90 5.02
CA ALA A 316 -8.43 11.20 3.74
C ALA A 316 -9.76 11.54 3.06
N ILE A 317 -9.68 11.96 1.80
CA ILE A 317 -10.82 12.30 0.95
C ILE A 317 -10.86 11.28 -0.18
N VAL A 318 -11.99 10.62 -0.37
CA VAL A 318 -12.19 9.63 -1.43
C VAL A 318 -13.32 10.12 -2.36
N ALA A 319 -12.95 10.35 -3.61
CA ALA A 319 -13.90 10.68 -4.67
C ALA A 319 -14.38 9.37 -5.31
N ALA A 320 -15.48 8.83 -4.80
CA ALA A 320 -16.06 7.57 -5.22
C ALA A 320 -17.17 7.77 -6.26
N ALA A 321 -16.99 7.20 -7.46
CA ALA A 321 -17.96 7.24 -8.55
C ALA A 321 -17.84 5.97 -9.40
N GLU A 322 -18.79 5.75 -10.30
CA GLU A 322 -18.74 4.72 -11.32
C GLU A 322 -18.88 5.38 -12.70
N ASN A 323 -18.01 5.04 -13.66
CA ASN A 323 -18.00 5.60 -15.00
C ASN A 323 -18.66 4.64 -16.00
N MET A 324 -19.91 4.91 -16.37
CA MET A 324 -20.72 4.03 -17.20
C MET A 324 -21.27 4.76 -18.44
N PRO A 325 -21.45 4.06 -19.58
CA PRO A 325 -22.15 4.58 -20.74
C PRO A 325 -23.67 4.48 -20.51
N ASP A 326 -24.39 5.58 -20.71
CA ASP A 326 -25.83 5.65 -20.60
C ASP A 326 -26.36 6.84 -21.42
N GLY A 327 -27.67 6.95 -21.58
CA GLY A 327 -28.30 8.08 -22.26
C GLY A 327 -28.12 9.44 -21.56
N ARG A 328 -27.77 9.43 -20.27
CA ARG A 328 -27.47 10.64 -19.48
C ARG A 328 -25.97 10.90 -19.32
N ALA A 329 -25.14 9.95 -19.75
CA ALA A 329 -23.68 10.05 -19.59
C ALA A 329 -23.11 11.29 -20.30
N THR A 330 -22.04 11.82 -19.73
CA THR A 330 -21.26 12.91 -20.32
C THR A 330 -20.68 12.48 -21.67
N LYS A 331 -20.80 13.35 -22.67
CA LYS A 331 -20.33 13.10 -24.04
C LYS A 331 -19.02 13.81 -24.31
N PRO A 332 -18.13 13.26 -25.14
CA PRO A 332 -17.02 14.01 -25.68
C PRO A 332 -17.48 15.34 -26.32
N GLY A 333 -16.86 16.45 -25.90
CA GLY A 333 -17.24 17.82 -26.26
C GLY A 333 -18.11 18.53 -25.22
N ASP A 334 -18.66 17.84 -24.22
CA ASP A 334 -19.36 18.50 -23.12
C ASP A 334 -18.38 19.35 -22.30
N ILE A 335 -18.87 20.49 -21.81
CA ILE A 335 -18.11 21.39 -20.93
C ILE A 335 -18.77 21.38 -19.56
N VAL A 336 -17.95 21.21 -18.52
CA VAL A 336 -18.39 21.23 -17.12
C VAL A 336 -17.65 22.28 -16.32
N THR A 337 -18.28 22.77 -15.25
CA THR A 337 -17.64 23.69 -14.31
C THR A 337 -17.26 22.92 -13.06
N SER A 338 -15.98 22.96 -12.70
CA SER A 338 -15.46 22.35 -11.48
C SER A 338 -15.80 23.19 -10.24
N MET A 339 -15.64 22.60 -9.05
CA MET A 339 -15.79 23.30 -7.76
C MET A 339 -14.89 24.55 -7.65
N SER A 340 -13.75 24.60 -8.34
CA SER A 340 -12.88 25.77 -8.36
C SER A 340 -13.42 26.92 -9.22
N GLY A 341 -14.47 26.70 -10.00
CA GLY A 341 -15.01 27.61 -10.99
C GLY A 341 -14.38 27.52 -12.38
N GLN A 342 -13.28 26.74 -12.53
CA GLN A 342 -12.66 26.51 -13.83
C GLN A 342 -13.54 25.60 -14.71
N THR A 343 -13.63 25.93 -16.00
CA THR A 343 -14.39 25.15 -16.98
C THR A 343 -13.47 24.14 -17.67
N ILE A 344 -14.01 22.93 -17.91
CA ILE A 344 -13.26 21.81 -18.47
C ILE A 344 -14.03 21.26 -19.67
N GLU A 345 -13.41 21.28 -20.86
CA GLU A 345 -13.90 20.56 -22.03
C GLU A 345 -13.49 19.10 -21.94
N ILE A 346 -14.47 18.20 -21.89
CA ILE A 346 -14.26 16.76 -21.78
C ILE A 346 -14.15 16.15 -23.18
N LEU A 347 -12.94 15.99 -23.70
CA LEU A 347 -12.69 15.39 -25.00
C LEU A 347 -12.64 13.87 -24.96
N ASN A 348 -12.37 13.28 -23.80
CA ASN A 348 -12.34 11.85 -23.59
C ASN A 348 -12.92 11.49 -22.22
N THR A 349 -14.03 10.76 -22.21
CA THR A 349 -14.69 10.36 -20.97
C THR A 349 -13.97 9.21 -20.25
N ASP A 350 -12.98 8.56 -20.88
CA ASP A 350 -12.05 7.58 -20.29
C ASP A 350 -10.86 8.26 -19.53
N ALA A 351 -10.87 9.57 -19.43
CA ALA A 351 -9.97 10.37 -18.61
C ALA A 351 -10.76 11.00 -17.43
N GLU A 352 -11.56 10.20 -16.77
CA GLU A 352 -12.52 10.52 -15.71
C GLU A 352 -11.86 10.70 -14.34
N GLY A 353 -10.77 9.97 -14.08
CA GLY A 353 -10.10 9.99 -12.78
C GLY A 353 -9.64 11.38 -12.37
N ARG A 354 -9.09 12.16 -13.31
CA ARG A 354 -8.69 13.54 -13.05
C ARG A 354 -9.90 14.48 -12.85
N LEU A 355 -11.06 14.15 -13.42
CA LEU A 355 -12.29 14.91 -13.27
C LEU A 355 -12.87 14.77 -11.85
N VAL A 356 -12.84 13.57 -11.27
CA VAL A 356 -13.27 13.37 -9.89
C VAL A 356 -12.25 13.92 -8.89
N LEU A 357 -10.96 13.86 -9.22
CA LEU A 357 -9.89 14.33 -8.36
C LEU A 357 -9.82 15.85 -8.27
N CYS A 358 -10.09 16.61 -9.35
CA CYS A 358 -9.94 18.06 -9.33
C CYS A 358 -10.92 18.72 -8.34
N ASP A 359 -12.13 18.23 -8.22
CA ASP A 359 -13.11 18.72 -7.23
C ASP A 359 -12.72 18.29 -5.81
N ALA A 360 -12.22 17.05 -5.63
CA ALA A 360 -11.73 16.59 -4.34
C ALA A 360 -10.47 17.35 -3.87
N LEU A 361 -9.57 17.73 -4.78
CA LEU A 361 -8.40 18.57 -4.49
C LEU A 361 -8.84 19.99 -4.09
N THR A 362 -9.82 20.57 -4.80
CA THR A 362 -10.41 21.86 -4.42
C THR A 362 -11.10 21.78 -3.06
N TYR A 363 -11.83 20.69 -2.80
CA TYR A 363 -12.47 20.45 -1.49
C TYR A 363 -11.47 20.37 -0.34
N ALA A 364 -10.27 19.82 -0.58
CA ALA A 364 -9.20 19.69 0.41
C ALA A 364 -8.71 21.03 0.98
N GLU A 365 -8.87 22.15 0.25
CA GLU A 365 -8.46 23.50 0.69
C GLU A 365 -9.08 23.92 2.02
N ARG A 366 -10.32 23.47 2.31
CA ARG A 366 -11.06 23.82 3.55
C ARG A 366 -10.36 23.36 4.83
N TYR A 367 -9.50 22.33 4.72
CA TYR A 367 -8.74 21.82 5.86
C TYR A 367 -7.43 22.60 6.08
N LYS A 368 -7.09 23.57 5.22
CA LYS A 368 -5.81 24.33 5.28
C LYS A 368 -4.62 23.36 5.44
N PRO A 369 -4.43 22.36 4.56
CA PRO A 369 -3.53 21.25 4.78
C PRO A 369 -2.07 21.67 4.91
N ALA A 370 -1.27 20.91 5.67
CA ALA A 370 0.20 21.03 5.68
C ALA A 370 0.79 20.56 4.34
N SER A 371 0.21 19.51 3.77
CA SER A 371 0.41 19.05 2.39
C SER A 371 -0.74 18.14 1.96
N VAL A 372 -0.91 17.99 0.65
CA VAL A 372 -1.87 17.07 0.03
C VAL A 372 -1.11 16.08 -0.83
N VAL A 373 -1.44 14.78 -0.70
CA VAL A 373 -0.96 13.72 -1.59
C VAL A 373 -2.16 13.01 -2.18
N ASP A 374 -2.32 13.05 -3.49
CA ASP A 374 -3.34 12.23 -4.14
C ASP A 374 -2.75 10.95 -4.74
N MET A 375 -3.57 9.91 -4.78
CA MET A 375 -3.24 8.60 -5.30
C MET A 375 -4.31 8.16 -6.29
N ALA A 376 -3.88 7.81 -7.49
CA ALA A 376 -4.81 7.37 -8.53
C ALA A 376 -4.18 6.33 -9.47
N THR A 377 -4.98 5.36 -9.84
CA THR A 377 -4.77 4.51 -11.02
C THR A 377 -5.11 5.34 -12.27
N LEU A 378 -4.22 6.31 -12.58
CA LEU A 378 -4.63 7.41 -13.43
C LEU A 378 -4.36 7.19 -14.91
N THR A 379 -3.17 6.65 -15.25
CA THR A 379 -2.77 6.59 -16.65
C THR A 379 -2.09 5.27 -17.05
N GLY A 380 -2.51 4.72 -18.19
CA GLY A 380 -1.76 3.66 -18.85
C GLY A 380 -0.35 4.12 -19.30
N ALA A 381 -0.17 5.41 -19.52
CA ALA A 381 1.13 5.99 -19.88
C ALA A 381 2.16 5.80 -18.76
N CYS A 382 1.76 5.84 -17.50
CA CYS A 382 2.64 5.55 -16.36
C CYS A 382 3.14 4.10 -16.40
N ILE A 383 2.28 3.14 -16.77
CA ILE A 383 2.68 1.74 -16.94
C ILE A 383 3.73 1.59 -18.03
N ILE A 384 3.54 2.29 -19.16
CA ILE A 384 4.49 2.25 -20.29
C ILE A 384 5.85 2.84 -19.87
N ALA A 385 5.86 3.93 -19.09
CA ALA A 385 7.08 4.62 -18.68
C ALA A 385 7.84 3.87 -17.57
N LEU A 386 7.16 3.37 -16.55
CA LEU A 386 7.76 2.88 -15.30
C LEU A 386 7.50 1.39 -15.02
N GLY A 387 6.65 0.74 -15.83
CA GLY A 387 6.25 -0.66 -15.64
C GLY A 387 5.47 -0.87 -14.33
N HIS A 388 5.72 -2.02 -13.68
CA HIS A 388 4.99 -2.46 -12.49
C HIS A 388 5.82 -2.40 -11.19
N HIS A 389 6.90 -1.60 -11.16
CA HIS A 389 7.87 -1.66 -10.07
C HIS A 389 7.88 -0.42 -9.17
N VAL A 390 7.64 0.74 -9.72
CA VAL A 390 7.65 2.03 -9.01
C VAL A 390 6.42 2.85 -9.36
N HIS A 391 5.96 3.69 -8.44
CA HIS A 391 4.88 4.65 -8.69
C HIS A 391 5.41 5.85 -9.48
N GLY A 392 4.59 6.46 -10.33
CA GLY A 392 4.88 7.79 -10.86
C GLY A 392 4.63 8.82 -9.76
N LEU A 393 5.55 9.76 -9.58
CA LEU A 393 5.42 10.84 -8.60
C LEU A 393 5.63 12.19 -9.27
N MET A 394 4.69 13.09 -9.09
CA MET A 394 4.77 14.48 -9.56
C MET A 394 4.35 15.42 -8.43
N GLY A 395 4.78 16.68 -8.45
CA GLY A 395 4.34 17.62 -7.43
C GLY A 395 4.80 19.05 -7.68
N ASN A 396 4.13 20.00 -7.02
CA ASN A 396 4.44 21.43 -7.07
C ASN A 396 5.46 21.89 -6.01
N SER A 397 5.97 20.95 -5.19
CA SER A 397 6.91 21.23 -4.10
C SER A 397 8.03 20.20 -4.07
N THR A 398 9.25 20.59 -4.46
CA THR A 398 10.44 19.73 -4.43
C THR A 398 10.68 19.12 -3.04
N GLY A 399 10.41 19.89 -1.98
CA GLY A 399 10.52 19.38 -0.60
C GLY A 399 9.59 18.21 -0.34
N LEU A 400 8.31 18.29 -0.74
CA LEU A 400 7.32 17.21 -0.55
C LEU A 400 7.66 16.00 -1.42
N VAL A 401 8.07 16.22 -2.66
CA VAL A 401 8.52 15.15 -3.58
C VAL A 401 9.68 14.37 -2.95
N ASN A 402 10.71 15.06 -2.46
CA ASN A 402 11.86 14.43 -1.81
C ASN A 402 11.46 13.66 -0.53
N GLU A 403 10.53 14.18 0.27
CA GLU A 403 9.99 13.52 1.45
C GLU A 403 9.30 12.19 1.08
N LEU A 404 8.49 12.18 0.03
CA LEU A 404 7.80 10.97 -0.46
C LEU A 404 8.76 9.96 -1.08
N LEU A 405 9.77 10.40 -1.84
CA LEU A 405 10.83 9.54 -2.36
C LEU A 405 11.62 8.87 -1.24
N ALA A 406 11.95 9.63 -0.18
CA ALA A 406 12.64 9.10 0.99
C ALA A 406 11.77 8.10 1.75
N ALA A 407 10.50 8.42 1.99
CA ALA A 407 9.53 7.54 2.63
C ALA A 407 9.34 6.23 1.84
N GLY A 408 9.17 6.32 0.52
CA GLY A 408 9.05 5.16 -0.36
C GLY A 408 10.30 4.28 -0.35
N LYS A 409 11.50 4.87 -0.34
CA LYS A 409 12.75 4.14 -0.15
C LYS A 409 12.82 3.50 1.23
N GLY A 410 12.42 4.24 2.28
CA GLY A 410 12.36 3.75 3.66
C GLY A 410 11.42 2.57 3.84
N ALA A 411 10.25 2.61 3.23
CA ALA A 411 9.25 1.54 3.27
C ALA A 411 9.57 0.35 2.33
N GLY A 412 10.52 0.51 1.39
CA GLY A 412 10.73 -0.47 0.31
C GLY A 412 9.55 -0.52 -0.68
N ASP A 413 8.83 0.60 -0.82
CA ASP A 413 7.68 0.82 -1.71
C ASP A 413 7.92 2.10 -2.53
N ARG A 414 8.76 1.99 -3.56
CA ARG A 414 9.41 3.11 -4.23
C ARG A 414 8.51 3.86 -5.21
N ALA A 415 8.74 5.18 -5.30
CA ALA A 415 8.26 6.04 -6.35
C ALA A 415 9.43 6.58 -7.20
N TRP A 416 9.12 7.15 -8.37
CA TRP A 416 10.04 7.82 -9.26
C TRP A 416 9.45 9.14 -9.72
N GLU A 417 10.20 10.23 -9.61
CA GLU A 417 9.76 11.56 -9.99
C GLU A 417 9.66 11.70 -11.51
N LEU A 418 8.55 12.26 -11.97
CA LEU A 418 8.29 12.69 -13.34
C LEU A 418 8.12 14.22 -13.36
N PRO A 419 8.52 14.92 -14.43
CA PRO A 419 8.48 16.38 -14.47
C PRO A 419 7.04 16.92 -14.55
N LEU A 420 6.88 18.16 -14.10
CA LEU A 420 5.80 19.06 -14.47
C LEU A 420 6.44 20.27 -15.20
N GLY A 421 5.84 20.75 -16.29
CA GLY A 421 6.38 21.88 -17.06
C GLY A 421 5.32 22.62 -17.85
N GLU A 422 5.56 23.89 -18.13
CA GLU A 422 4.65 24.75 -18.89
C GLU A 422 4.35 24.19 -20.29
N GLU A 423 5.35 23.59 -20.94
CA GLU A 423 5.23 22.96 -22.26
C GLU A 423 4.27 21.76 -22.29
N TYR A 424 4.08 21.07 -21.17
CA TYR A 424 3.08 20.00 -21.02
C TYR A 424 1.70 20.57 -20.64
N ASP A 425 1.68 21.64 -19.84
CA ASP A 425 0.45 22.32 -19.45
C ASP A 425 -0.22 23.00 -20.67
N GLU A 426 0.59 23.51 -21.61
CA GLU A 426 0.09 24.08 -22.88
C GLU A 426 -0.72 23.08 -23.72
N GLN A 427 -0.49 21.78 -23.59
CA GLN A 427 -1.26 20.74 -24.27
C GLN A 427 -2.70 20.60 -23.74
N LEU A 428 -3.01 21.25 -22.61
CA LEU A 428 -4.35 21.25 -22.01
C LEU A 428 -5.20 22.46 -22.45
N LYS A 429 -4.71 23.32 -23.35
CA LYS A 429 -5.47 24.47 -23.86
C LYS A 429 -6.70 24.00 -24.64
N SER A 430 -7.85 24.55 -24.31
CA SER A 430 -9.12 24.38 -25.06
C SER A 430 -9.46 25.64 -25.85
N ASN A 431 -10.16 25.50 -26.96
CA ASN A 431 -10.73 26.62 -27.68
C ASN A 431 -12.08 27.07 -27.09
N PHE A 432 -12.69 26.29 -26.21
CA PHE A 432 -14.08 26.46 -25.77
C PHE A 432 -14.24 26.56 -24.24
N ALA A 433 -13.22 26.19 -23.49
CA ALA A 433 -13.18 26.20 -22.03
C ALA A 433 -11.83 26.70 -21.52
N ASP A 434 -11.66 26.84 -20.20
CA ASP A 434 -10.38 27.20 -19.60
C ASP A 434 -9.30 26.13 -19.86
N MET A 435 -9.74 24.85 -19.99
CA MET A 435 -8.87 23.73 -20.32
C MET A 435 -9.64 22.55 -20.89
N GLN A 436 -8.92 21.62 -21.52
CA GLN A 436 -9.45 20.29 -21.88
C GLN A 436 -8.93 19.22 -20.91
N ASN A 437 -9.63 18.09 -20.81
CA ASN A 437 -9.28 17.04 -19.84
C ASN A 437 -8.14 16.11 -20.30
N ILE A 438 -7.66 16.21 -21.55
CA ILE A 438 -6.56 15.39 -22.08
C ILE A 438 -5.52 16.24 -22.79
N GLY A 439 -4.24 15.86 -22.74
CA GLY A 439 -3.13 16.50 -23.47
C GLY A 439 -2.62 15.69 -24.67
N GLY A 440 -3.43 14.76 -25.18
CA GLY A 440 -3.00 13.86 -26.25
C GLY A 440 -2.30 12.59 -25.74
N ARG A 441 -1.75 11.78 -26.67
CA ARG A 441 -1.16 10.47 -26.33
C ARG A 441 0.25 10.60 -25.70
N ALA A 442 1.06 11.52 -26.21
CA ALA A 442 2.43 11.70 -25.71
C ALA A 442 2.43 12.30 -24.32
N ALA A 443 3.33 11.87 -23.45
CA ALA A 443 3.48 12.36 -22.08
C ALA A 443 2.17 12.29 -21.24
N GLY A 444 1.27 11.35 -21.51
CA GLY A 444 -0.07 11.31 -20.91
C GLY A 444 -0.10 11.32 -19.39
N THR A 445 0.89 10.73 -18.71
CA THR A 445 1.04 10.81 -17.25
C THR A 445 1.37 12.22 -16.79
N ILE A 446 2.27 12.91 -17.51
CA ILE A 446 2.72 14.27 -17.17
C ILE A 446 1.59 15.27 -17.41
N THR A 447 0.89 15.19 -18.55
CA THR A 447 -0.25 16.07 -18.84
C THR A 447 -1.40 15.86 -17.85
N ALA A 448 -1.62 14.62 -17.37
CA ALA A 448 -2.56 14.34 -16.29
C ALA A 448 -2.13 15.01 -14.98
N GLY A 449 -0.83 14.96 -14.64
CA GLY A 449 -0.27 15.67 -13.51
C GLY A 449 -0.41 17.19 -13.63
N CYS A 450 -0.15 17.77 -14.82
CA CYS A 450 -0.37 19.19 -15.08
C CYS A 450 -1.84 19.59 -14.91
N PHE A 451 -2.79 18.77 -15.39
CA PHE A 451 -4.20 19.00 -15.15
C PHE A 451 -4.52 19.11 -13.64
N LEU A 452 -4.08 18.14 -12.83
CA LEU A 452 -4.31 18.15 -11.38
C LEU A 452 -3.61 19.33 -10.69
N ALA A 453 -2.43 19.71 -11.12
CA ALA A 453 -1.67 20.83 -10.57
C ALA A 453 -2.44 22.16 -10.60
N ARG A 454 -3.31 22.38 -11.61
CA ARG A 454 -4.16 23.57 -11.73
C ARG A 454 -5.16 23.71 -10.58
N PHE A 455 -5.51 22.61 -9.88
CA PHE A 455 -6.44 22.57 -8.75
C PHE A 455 -5.73 22.46 -7.40
N ALA A 456 -4.41 22.43 -7.38
CA ALA A 456 -3.59 22.23 -6.19
C ALA A 456 -2.63 23.41 -5.88
N GLY A 457 -2.81 24.56 -6.50
CA GLY A 457 -1.90 25.71 -6.39
C GLY A 457 -1.85 26.39 -5.01
N LYS A 458 -2.83 26.14 -4.12
CA LYS A 458 -2.91 26.82 -2.82
C LYS A 458 -2.19 26.11 -1.67
N TYR A 459 -1.60 24.92 -1.93
CA TYR A 459 -0.90 24.14 -0.92
C TYR A 459 0.23 23.30 -1.53
N ARG A 460 1.10 22.76 -0.69
CA ARG A 460 2.11 21.77 -1.12
C ARG A 460 1.39 20.50 -1.55
N TRP A 461 1.59 20.09 -2.79
CA TRP A 461 0.89 18.95 -3.39
C TRP A 461 1.84 18.00 -4.09
N ALA A 462 1.49 16.71 -4.05
CA ALA A 462 2.08 15.66 -4.86
C ALA A 462 1.03 14.66 -5.32
N HIS A 463 1.22 14.12 -6.52
CA HIS A 463 0.41 13.07 -7.14
C HIS A 463 1.22 11.78 -7.24
N LEU A 464 0.62 10.67 -6.85
CA LEU A 464 1.11 9.32 -7.07
C LEU A 464 0.23 8.61 -8.12
N ASP A 465 0.77 8.45 -9.34
CA ASP A 465 0.16 7.57 -10.35
C ASP A 465 0.53 6.12 -10.05
N ILE A 466 -0.45 5.36 -9.58
CA ILE A 466 -0.29 3.99 -9.11
C ILE A 466 -0.82 2.94 -10.10
N ALA A 467 -1.18 3.33 -11.32
CA ALA A 467 -1.75 2.43 -12.34
C ALA A 467 -0.88 1.19 -12.58
N GLY A 468 0.45 1.35 -12.56
CA GLY A 468 1.38 0.22 -12.76
C GLY A 468 1.59 -0.66 -11.54
N THR A 469 1.18 -0.26 -10.34
CA THR A 469 1.61 -0.89 -9.08
C THR A 469 0.46 -1.34 -8.18
N ALA A 470 -0.75 -0.84 -8.40
CA ALA A 470 -1.90 -1.08 -7.55
C ALA A 470 -2.47 -2.50 -7.67
N TRP A 471 -2.28 -3.15 -8.80
CA TRP A 471 -2.70 -4.56 -9.01
C TRP A 471 -1.70 -5.33 -9.85
N LYS A 472 -1.90 -6.62 -9.94
CA LYS A 472 -1.24 -7.55 -10.85
C LYS A 472 -2.27 -8.17 -11.78
N SER A 473 -1.89 -8.43 -13.03
CA SER A 473 -2.68 -9.14 -14.03
C SER A 473 -2.25 -10.61 -14.19
N GLY A 474 -2.96 -11.37 -14.99
CA GLY A 474 -2.65 -12.78 -15.31
C GLY A 474 -2.93 -13.72 -14.14
N GLU A 475 -2.12 -14.76 -13.98
CA GLU A 475 -2.30 -15.80 -12.94
C GLU A 475 -2.27 -15.25 -11.51
N GLN A 476 -1.55 -14.15 -11.29
CA GLN A 476 -1.45 -13.49 -9.98
C GLN A 476 -2.40 -12.30 -9.86
N LYS A 477 -3.48 -12.26 -10.67
CA LYS A 477 -4.44 -11.14 -10.67
C LYS A 477 -4.93 -10.82 -9.26
N GLY A 478 -4.81 -9.54 -8.89
CA GLY A 478 -5.28 -9.04 -7.61
C GLY A 478 -4.58 -7.76 -7.17
N ALA A 479 -5.25 -7.03 -6.31
CA ALA A 479 -4.72 -5.81 -5.70
C ALA A 479 -3.49 -6.07 -4.83
N THR A 480 -2.53 -5.15 -4.84
CA THR A 480 -1.26 -5.29 -4.13
C THR A 480 -1.26 -4.66 -2.74
N GLY A 481 -2.15 -3.70 -2.50
CA GLY A 481 -2.16 -2.86 -1.30
C GLY A 481 -1.11 -1.74 -1.31
N ARG A 482 -0.46 -1.49 -2.47
CA ARG A 482 0.44 -0.35 -2.66
C ARG A 482 -0.38 0.90 -3.07
N PRO A 483 0.01 2.11 -2.63
CA PRO A 483 1.21 2.51 -1.89
C PRO A 483 1.01 2.68 -0.36
N VAL A 484 0.18 1.88 0.31
CA VAL A 484 -0.04 1.99 1.77
C VAL A 484 1.27 2.03 2.57
N PRO A 485 2.33 1.22 2.27
CA PRO A 485 3.59 1.30 2.99
C PRO A 485 4.30 2.65 2.85
N LEU A 486 4.35 3.21 1.63
CA LEU A 486 4.95 4.52 1.35
C LEU A 486 4.21 5.62 2.13
N LEU A 487 2.88 5.66 2.03
CA LEU A 487 2.05 6.69 2.66
C LEU A 487 2.11 6.62 4.18
N THR A 488 2.03 5.42 4.76
CA THR A 488 2.15 5.24 6.20
C THR A 488 3.53 5.68 6.69
N GLN A 489 4.61 5.33 5.99
CA GLN A 489 5.96 5.78 6.34
C GLN A 489 6.07 7.29 6.27
N PHE A 490 5.57 7.94 5.20
CA PHE A 490 5.56 9.39 5.07
C PHE A 490 4.89 10.07 6.27
N LEU A 491 3.72 9.60 6.68
CA LEU A 491 2.99 10.17 7.82
C LEU A 491 3.70 9.92 9.15
N LEU A 492 4.30 8.75 9.35
CA LEU A 492 5.10 8.45 10.56
C LEU A 492 6.36 9.33 10.64
N ASP A 493 7.03 9.58 9.53
CA ASP A 493 8.18 10.48 9.46
C ASP A 493 7.78 11.90 9.86
N ARG A 494 6.59 12.37 9.47
CA ARG A 494 6.05 13.68 9.87
C ARG A 494 5.68 13.74 11.35
N ALA A 495 5.13 12.67 11.92
CA ALA A 495 4.87 12.59 13.36
C ALA A 495 6.17 12.57 14.19
N GLY A 496 7.25 11.94 13.69
CA GLY A 496 8.54 11.82 14.38
C GLY A 496 9.44 13.05 14.32
N THR A 497 9.29 13.93 13.30
CA THR A 497 10.11 15.15 13.16
C THR A 497 9.78 16.27 14.14
N ARG A 498 8.83 16.05 15.04
CA ARG A 498 8.29 17.04 15.99
C ARG A 498 8.74 16.83 17.44
N LYS A 499 9.86 16.13 17.64
CA LYS A 499 10.48 15.99 18.96
C LYS A 499 11.43 17.14 19.25
#